data_57517e1b26986ed81070555ec13891c0
#
_entry.id   57517e1b26986ed81070555ec13891c0
#
_cell.length_a   1.000
_cell.length_b   1.000
_cell.length_c   1.000
_cell.angle_alpha   90.00
_cell.angle_beta   90.00
_cell.angle_gamma   90.00
#
_symmetry.space_group_name_H-M   'P 1'
#
loop_
_entity.id
_entity.type
_entity.pdbx_description
1 polymer ?
#
loop_
_entity_poly.entity_id
_entity_poly.type
_entity_poly.pdbx_seq_one_letter_code
_entity_poly.pdbx_strand_id
1 'polypeptide(L)'
;MIVILALDGLEYEYVKEFDCKNLMQISYGKTDISEFSEPRTTVIWSSFLTGKNMEKEVLSLGKENLWKFRVKHEETFFSSFKKWKAIDVPAFTHKHENHKRERDFLKAFFEKRATVEEYDKVAFENHKENKEEFFEALEKDYEIVMGYFALADTIGHLSFGLKNKMRVIYKELDELVKKTKELVDGKILVISDHGMKAVGRFGDHSNYGFWSWNFECEMGEPKVTEFRKIIEKFSRI
;
A
#
# COMPACT_ATOMS: atom_id res chain seq x y z
N MET A 1 1.14 -19.46 6.09
CA MET A 1 1.26 -17.99 6.32
C MET A 1 0.52 -17.25 5.22
N ILE A 2 -0.13 -16.12 5.55
CA ILE A 2 -0.64 -15.15 4.58
C ILE A 2 0.28 -13.94 4.63
N VAL A 3 0.70 -13.45 3.46
CA VAL A 3 1.53 -12.24 3.36
C VAL A 3 0.79 -11.19 2.53
N ILE A 4 0.72 -9.97 3.02
CA ILE A 4 0.11 -8.83 2.34
C ILE A 4 1.16 -7.75 2.13
N LEU A 5 1.44 -7.44 0.86
CA LEU A 5 2.25 -6.28 0.47
C LEU A 5 1.28 -5.15 0.08
N ALA A 6 1.12 -4.20 0.98
CA ALA A 6 0.31 -3.00 0.79
C ALA A 6 1.18 -1.93 0.12
N LEU A 7 1.03 -1.75 -1.18
CA LEU A 7 1.84 -0.85 -2.01
C LEU A 7 1.02 0.39 -2.37
N ASP A 8 1.26 1.50 -1.66
CA ASP A 8 0.53 2.75 -1.88
C ASP A 8 0.81 3.34 -3.26
N GLY A 9 -0.24 3.79 -3.94
CA GLY A 9 -0.11 4.49 -5.21
C GLY A 9 0.36 3.63 -6.39
N LEU A 10 0.22 2.29 -6.33
CA LEU A 10 0.70 1.40 -7.39
C LEU A 10 -0.23 1.44 -8.61
N GLU A 11 0.23 2.06 -9.69
CA GLU A 11 -0.54 2.22 -10.92
C GLU A 11 -0.54 0.94 -11.77
N TYR A 12 -1.73 0.42 -12.06
CA TYR A 12 -1.95 -0.81 -12.84
C TYR A 12 -1.29 -0.78 -14.22
N GLU A 13 -1.41 0.33 -14.96
CA GLU A 13 -0.86 0.43 -16.30
C GLU A 13 0.69 0.45 -16.28
N TYR A 14 1.32 1.04 -15.25
CA TYR A 14 2.78 1.00 -15.11
C TYR A 14 3.29 -0.38 -14.69
N VAL A 15 2.55 -1.14 -13.89
CA VAL A 15 2.90 -2.54 -13.58
C VAL A 15 3.02 -3.35 -14.88
N LYS A 16 2.08 -3.16 -15.82
CA LYS A 16 2.08 -3.82 -17.14
C LYS A 16 3.16 -3.25 -18.08
N GLU A 17 3.20 -1.93 -18.23
CA GLU A 17 4.13 -1.25 -19.14
C GLU A 17 5.60 -1.55 -18.79
N PHE A 18 5.92 -1.67 -17.51
CA PHE A 18 7.26 -1.96 -17.05
C PHE A 18 7.56 -3.46 -16.92
N ASP A 19 6.64 -4.33 -17.33
CA ASP A 19 6.76 -5.80 -17.25
C ASP A 19 7.18 -6.26 -15.83
N CYS A 20 6.39 -5.87 -14.83
CA CYS A 20 6.62 -6.21 -13.42
C CYS A 20 5.93 -7.54 -13.10
N LYS A 21 6.53 -8.65 -13.53
CA LYS A 21 5.91 -10.01 -13.47
C LYS A 21 5.65 -10.50 -12.06
N ASN A 22 6.47 -10.09 -11.09
CA ASN A 22 6.28 -10.51 -9.71
C ASN A 22 5.14 -9.75 -9.07
N LEU A 23 4.95 -8.45 -9.40
CA LEU A 23 3.78 -7.67 -8.99
C LEU A 23 2.49 -8.23 -9.60
N MET A 24 2.49 -8.64 -10.88
CA MET A 24 1.29 -9.23 -11.52
C MET A 24 0.90 -10.58 -10.92
N GLN A 25 1.87 -11.39 -10.50
CA GLN A 25 1.64 -12.73 -9.96
C GLN A 25 0.86 -13.66 -10.95
N ILE A 26 0.00 -14.55 -10.43
CA ILE A 26 -0.79 -15.49 -11.24
C ILE A 26 -2.14 -14.87 -11.64
N SER A 27 -2.80 -14.20 -10.69
CA SER A 27 -4.06 -13.48 -10.93
C SER A 27 -3.92 -12.04 -10.50
N TYR A 28 -4.35 -11.08 -11.31
CA TYR A 28 -4.26 -9.66 -11.00
C TYR A 28 -5.33 -8.84 -11.70
N GLY A 29 -5.62 -7.66 -11.15
CA GLY A 29 -6.61 -6.74 -11.69
C GLY A 29 -6.63 -5.40 -10.98
N LYS A 30 -7.64 -4.62 -11.31
CA LYS A 30 -7.95 -3.35 -10.62
C LYS A 30 -8.88 -3.62 -9.43
N THR A 31 -8.76 -2.78 -8.39
CA THR A 31 -9.77 -2.70 -7.32
C THR A 31 -10.74 -1.59 -7.61
N ASP A 32 -12.01 -1.79 -7.29
CA ASP A 32 -13.04 -0.75 -7.30
C ASP A 32 -12.98 0.05 -5.99
N ILE A 33 -12.72 1.35 -6.10
CA ILE A 33 -12.76 2.31 -5.00
C ILE A 33 -13.80 3.41 -5.23
N SER A 34 -14.76 3.18 -6.14
CA SER A 34 -15.81 4.15 -6.49
C SER A 34 -16.78 4.47 -5.35
N GLU A 35 -16.76 3.65 -4.29
CA GLU A 35 -17.55 3.90 -3.07
C GLU A 35 -17.01 5.06 -2.20
N PHE A 36 -15.82 5.59 -2.51
CA PHE A 36 -15.20 6.71 -1.82
C PHE A 36 -15.28 7.99 -2.65
N SER A 37 -15.53 9.12 -2.00
CA SER A 37 -15.60 10.42 -2.67
C SER A 37 -14.25 10.89 -3.19
N GLU A 38 -13.17 10.56 -2.47
CA GLU A 38 -11.78 10.85 -2.82
C GLU A 38 -10.87 9.66 -2.44
N PRO A 39 -9.87 9.31 -3.28
CA PRO A 39 -8.90 8.25 -3.00
C PRO A 39 -7.88 8.71 -1.94
N ARG A 40 -8.26 8.64 -0.67
CA ARG A 40 -7.41 9.03 0.46
C ARG A 40 -6.85 7.80 1.17
N THR A 41 -5.56 7.72 1.29
CA THR A 41 -4.80 6.63 1.92
C THR A 41 -5.43 6.15 3.24
N THR A 42 -5.63 7.04 4.21
CA THR A 42 -6.20 6.65 5.52
C THR A 42 -7.62 6.09 5.41
N VAL A 43 -8.45 6.64 4.51
CA VAL A 43 -9.83 6.17 4.27
C VAL A 43 -9.81 4.77 3.68
N ILE A 44 -9.04 4.56 2.61
CA ILE A 44 -9.06 3.29 1.89
C ILE A 44 -8.41 2.19 2.72
N TRP A 45 -7.26 2.43 3.36
CA TRP A 45 -6.62 1.42 4.20
C TRP A 45 -7.45 1.06 5.45
N SER A 46 -8.09 2.04 6.11
CA SER A 46 -9.01 1.70 7.21
C SER A 46 -10.21 0.88 6.73
N SER A 47 -10.70 1.16 5.54
CA SER A 47 -11.81 0.41 4.94
C SER A 47 -11.40 -1.00 4.50
N PHE A 48 -10.19 -1.17 3.96
CA PHE A 48 -9.59 -2.47 3.68
C PHE A 48 -9.47 -3.34 4.95
N LEU A 49 -8.92 -2.76 6.01
CA LEU A 49 -8.73 -3.47 7.29
C LEU A 49 -10.04 -3.91 7.92
N THR A 50 -11.06 -3.05 7.89
CA THR A 50 -12.33 -3.27 8.58
C THR A 50 -13.39 -3.96 7.72
N GLY A 51 -13.22 -3.96 6.39
CA GLY A 51 -14.24 -4.42 5.44
C GLY A 51 -15.50 -3.55 5.41
N LYS A 52 -15.38 -2.28 5.83
CA LYS A 52 -16.47 -1.28 5.86
C LYS A 52 -15.98 0.02 5.27
N ASN A 53 -16.86 0.79 4.63
CA ASN A 53 -16.51 2.14 4.22
C ASN A 53 -16.34 3.03 5.46
N MET A 54 -15.11 3.45 5.75
CA MET A 54 -14.71 4.26 6.91
C MET A 54 -14.59 5.76 6.58
N GLU A 55 -15.02 6.17 5.40
CA GLU A 55 -14.82 7.55 4.94
C GLU A 55 -15.43 8.58 5.88
N LYS A 56 -16.67 8.35 6.33
CA LYS A 56 -17.37 9.27 7.22
C LYS A 56 -16.64 9.45 8.55
N GLU A 57 -16.19 8.36 9.14
CA GLU A 57 -15.48 8.33 10.42
C GLU A 57 -14.13 9.04 10.31
N VAL A 58 -13.37 8.74 9.26
CA VAL A 58 -12.06 9.35 9.01
C VAL A 58 -12.21 10.85 8.76
N LEU A 59 -13.09 11.24 7.84
CA LEU A 59 -13.27 12.65 7.46
C LEU A 59 -13.84 13.51 8.60
N SER A 60 -14.54 12.92 9.57
CA SER A 60 -15.06 13.63 10.75
C SER A 60 -13.95 14.26 11.61
N LEU A 61 -12.69 13.78 11.52
CA LEU A 61 -11.56 14.35 12.23
C LEU A 61 -11.04 15.67 11.63
N GLY A 62 -11.52 16.03 10.45
CA GLY A 62 -11.02 17.18 9.68
C GLY A 62 -9.69 16.90 8.97
N LYS A 63 -9.42 17.62 7.87
CA LYS A 63 -8.31 17.37 6.94
C LYS A 63 -6.94 17.26 7.60
N GLU A 64 -6.69 18.06 8.65
CA GLU A 64 -5.39 18.13 9.33
C GLU A 64 -5.12 16.93 10.26
N ASN A 65 -6.17 16.18 10.60
CA ASN A 65 -6.11 15.12 11.60
C ASN A 65 -6.35 13.71 11.05
N LEU A 66 -6.55 13.55 9.74
CA LEU A 66 -6.84 12.25 9.13
C LEU A 66 -5.82 11.17 9.51
N TRP A 67 -4.55 11.54 9.59
CA TRP A 67 -3.44 10.65 9.96
C TRP A 67 -3.46 10.20 11.43
N LYS A 68 -4.26 10.85 12.28
CA LYS A 68 -4.47 10.46 13.67
C LYS A 68 -5.54 9.38 13.83
N PHE A 69 -6.32 9.12 12.78
CA PHE A 69 -7.33 8.07 12.82
C PHE A 69 -6.70 6.71 13.09
N ARG A 70 -7.34 5.92 13.95
CA ARG A 70 -6.92 4.55 14.25
C ARG A 70 -8.13 3.66 14.40
N VAL A 71 -8.07 2.49 13.73
CA VAL A 71 -9.01 1.39 13.96
C VAL A 71 -8.49 0.52 15.11
N LYS A 72 -9.39 -0.07 15.86
CA LYS A 72 -9.02 -1.02 16.91
C LYS A 72 -8.72 -2.38 16.29
N HIS A 73 -7.85 -3.15 16.92
CA HIS A 73 -7.51 -4.50 16.46
C HIS A 73 -8.75 -5.37 16.21
N GLU A 74 -9.71 -5.33 17.12
CA GLU A 74 -10.96 -6.13 17.08
C GLU A 74 -11.84 -5.78 15.87
N GLU A 75 -11.66 -4.61 15.28
CA GLU A 75 -12.39 -4.15 14.11
C GLU A 75 -11.75 -4.60 12.79
N THR A 76 -10.49 -5.07 12.82
CA THR A 76 -9.73 -5.48 11.64
C THR A 76 -9.80 -6.99 11.41
N PHE A 77 -9.44 -7.43 10.19
CA PHE A 77 -9.30 -8.86 9.90
C PHE A 77 -8.19 -9.53 10.71
N PHE A 78 -7.24 -8.77 11.27
CA PHE A 78 -6.18 -9.33 12.13
C PHE A 78 -6.73 -10.03 13.38
N SER A 79 -7.90 -9.62 13.86
CA SER A 79 -8.59 -10.28 15.01
C SER A 79 -8.95 -11.74 14.76
N SER A 80 -8.95 -12.19 13.50
CA SER A 80 -9.20 -13.59 13.13
C SER A 80 -7.94 -14.47 13.19
N PHE A 81 -6.76 -13.90 13.50
CA PHE A 81 -5.47 -14.58 13.56
C PHE A 81 -4.85 -14.47 14.96
N LYS A 82 -4.29 -15.57 15.47
CA LYS A 82 -3.64 -15.58 16.80
C LYS A 82 -2.27 -14.92 16.78
N LYS A 83 -1.52 -15.14 15.70
CA LYS A 83 -0.16 -14.61 15.51
C LYS A 83 -0.12 -13.74 14.26
N TRP A 84 -0.05 -12.44 14.45
CA TRP A 84 -0.07 -11.48 13.36
C TRP A 84 1.01 -10.41 13.52
N LYS A 85 1.40 -9.81 12.40
CA LYS A 85 2.28 -8.64 12.35
C LYS A 85 1.77 -7.68 11.28
N ALA A 86 1.65 -6.41 11.65
CA ALA A 86 1.37 -5.32 10.73
C ALA A 86 2.48 -4.26 10.87
N ILE A 87 3.07 -3.85 9.76
CA ILE A 87 4.22 -2.95 9.71
C ILE A 87 3.80 -1.69 8.99
N ASP A 88 3.80 -0.57 9.71
CA ASP A 88 3.54 0.78 9.21
C ASP A 88 2.18 0.99 8.51
N VAL A 89 1.19 0.13 8.77
CA VAL A 89 -0.11 0.16 8.08
C VAL A 89 -0.91 1.40 8.48
N PRO A 90 -1.34 2.26 7.51
CA PRO A 90 -2.15 3.44 7.78
C PRO A 90 -3.42 3.11 8.56
N ALA A 91 -3.81 4.00 9.44
CA ALA A 91 -4.94 3.84 10.37
C ALA A 91 -4.80 2.69 11.39
N PHE A 92 -3.66 1.97 11.44
CA PHE A 92 -3.47 0.87 12.37
C PHE A 92 -2.12 0.94 13.10
N THR A 93 -1.03 0.54 12.45
CA THR A 93 0.32 0.53 13.06
C THR A 93 1.23 1.64 12.52
N HIS A 94 0.65 2.67 11.95
CA HIS A 94 1.32 3.74 11.22
C HIS A 94 2.47 4.41 12.00
N LYS A 95 3.64 4.47 11.39
CA LYS A 95 4.85 5.17 11.91
C LYS A 95 4.70 6.68 11.65
N HIS A 96 3.95 7.34 12.52
CA HIS A 96 3.50 8.73 12.31
C HIS A 96 4.63 9.71 12.00
N GLU A 97 5.79 9.58 12.67
CA GLU A 97 6.91 10.50 12.49
C GLU A 97 7.56 10.38 11.10
N ASN A 98 7.69 9.14 10.56
CA ASN A 98 8.24 8.92 9.23
C ASN A 98 7.38 9.60 8.17
N HIS A 99 6.08 9.38 8.22
CA HIS A 99 5.13 9.99 7.27
C HIS A 99 4.93 11.49 7.48
N LYS A 100 5.08 11.98 8.72
CA LYS A 100 5.12 13.41 8.97
C LYS A 100 6.34 14.05 8.29
N ARG A 101 7.51 13.41 8.39
CA ARG A 101 8.74 13.86 7.74
C ARG A 101 8.57 13.91 6.21
N GLU A 102 7.97 12.90 5.57
CA GLU A 102 7.66 12.91 4.14
C GLU A 102 6.76 14.10 3.75
N ARG A 103 5.67 14.32 4.47
CA ARG A 103 4.78 15.46 4.21
C ARG A 103 5.46 16.81 4.41
N ASP A 104 6.33 16.93 5.42
CA ASP A 104 7.08 18.17 5.67
C ASP A 104 8.05 18.45 4.52
N PHE A 105 8.73 17.44 3.96
CA PHE A 105 9.59 17.59 2.78
C PHE A 105 8.80 17.88 1.51
N LEU A 106 7.64 17.24 1.31
CA LEU A 106 6.75 17.54 0.18
C LEU A 106 6.29 19.01 0.21
N LYS A 107 5.87 19.49 1.38
CA LYS A 107 5.52 20.89 1.58
C LYS A 107 6.70 21.81 1.33
N ALA A 108 7.87 21.49 1.88
CA ALA A 108 9.08 22.27 1.71
C ALA A 108 9.52 22.37 0.24
N PHE A 109 9.31 21.30 -0.56
CA PHE A 109 9.55 21.34 -2.00
C PHE A 109 8.68 22.39 -2.71
N PHE A 110 7.36 22.40 -2.45
CA PHE A 110 6.47 23.41 -3.06
C PHE A 110 6.75 24.83 -2.57
N GLU A 111 7.31 24.98 -1.38
CA GLU A 111 7.79 26.25 -0.83
C GLU A 111 9.23 26.61 -1.29
N LYS A 112 9.83 25.81 -2.19
CA LYS A 112 11.21 25.99 -2.71
C LYS A 112 12.30 25.94 -1.62
N ARG A 113 12.07 25.21 -0.54
CA ARG A 113 12.98 25.03 0.60
C ARG A 113 13.63 23.63 0.64
N ALA A 114 13.20 22.73 -0.23
CA ALA A 114 13.78 21.40 -0.40
C ALA A 114 13.84 21.02 -1.88
N THR A 115 14.74 20.10 -2.21
CA THR A 115 14.90 19.53 -3.56
C THR A 115 14.11 18.22 -3.70
N VAL A 116 13.95 17.74 -4.94
CA VAL A 116 13.36 16.42 -5.21
C VAL A 116 14.24 15.32 -4.64
N GLU A 117 15.56 15.47 -4.72
CA GLU A 117 16.55 14.51 -4.25
C GLU A 117 16.49 14.32 -2.73
N GLU A 118 16.26 15.40 -1.97
CA GLU A 118 16.08 15.35 -0.52
C GLU A 118 14.77 14.63 -0.16
N TYR A 119 13.70 14.90 -0.89
CA TYR A 119 12.42 14.21 -0.72
C TYR A 119 12.53 12.71 -1.05
N ASP A 120 13.13 12.38 -2.19
CA ASP A 120 13.37 11.00 -2.60
C ASP A 120 14.18 10.23 -1.55
N LYS A 121 15.22 10.86 -1.00
CA LYS A 121 16.04 10.25 0.06
C LYS A 121 15.21 9.83 1.27
N VAL A 122 14.30 10.68 1.72
CA VAL A 122 13.40 10.35 2.85
C VAL A 122 12.50 9.17 2.49
N ALA A 123 11.93 9.15 1.29
CA ALA A 123 11.09 8.04 0.82
C ALA A 123 11.86 6.70 0.81
N PHE A 124 13.10 6.70 0.32
CA PHE A 124 13.94 5.50 0.31
C PHE A 124 14.39 5.06 1.70
N GLU A 125 14.67 5.99 2.62
CA GLU A 125 15.00 5.67 4.02
C GLU A 125 13.84 4.94 4.70
N ASN A 126 12.62 5.47 4.58
CA ASN A 126 11.41 4.85 5.13
C ASN A 126 11.11 3.49 4.48
N HIS A 127 11.24 3.41 3.15
CA HIS A 127 11.06 2.15 2.43
C HIS A 127 12.05 1.07 2.90
N LYS A 128 13.32 1.42 3.08
CA LYS A 128 14.35 0.52 3.56
C LYS A 128 14.04 0.00 4.96
N GLU A 129 13.67 0.88 5.89
CA GLU A 129 13.30 0.51 7.27
C GLU A 129 12.12 -0.47 7.29
N ASN A 130 11.05 -0.15 6.54
CA ASN A 130 9.87 -1.02 6.46
C ASN A 130 10.21 -2.38 5.82
N LYS A 131 11.09 -2.38 4.80
CA LYS A 131 11.54 -3.59 4.12
C LYS A 131 12.36 -4.51 5.06
N GLU A 132 13.26 -3.95 5.85
CA GLU A 132 14.03 -4.69 6.85
C GLU A 132 13.12 -5.33 7.90
N GLU A 133 12.22 -4.55 8.51
CA GLU A 133 11.25 -5.06 9.50
C GLU A 133 10.30 -6.12 8.90
N PHE A 134 9.91 -5.94 7.63
CA PHE A 134 9.04 -6.87 6.94
C PHE A 134 9.73 -8.24 6.71
N PHE A 135 10.95 -8.25 6.20
CA PHE A 135 11.68 -9.51 6.00
C PHE A 135 12.01 -10.21 7.32
N GLU A 136 12.37 -9.47 8.36
CA GLU A 136 12.55 -10.06 9.70
C GLU A 136 11.25 -10.70 10.23
N ALA A 137 10.08 -10.13 9.89
CA ALA A 137 8.80 -10.69 10.29
C ALA A 137 8.46 -11.98 9.52
N LEU A 138 8.86 -12.09 8.24
CA LEU A 138 8.63 -13.30 7.44
C LEU A 138 9.39 -14.53 7.95
N GLU A 139 10.49 -14.34 8.68
CA GLU A 139 11.26 -15.42 9.30
C GLU A 139 10.62 -15.94 10.61
N LYS A 140 9.58 -15.29 11.11
CA LYS A 140 8.90 -15.64 12.37
C LYS A 140 7.62 -16.42 12.13
N ASP A 141 7.16 -17.12 13.17
CA ASP A 141 5.95 -17.94 13.13
C ASP A 141 4.68 -17.08 13.27
N TYR A 142 4.43 -16.23 12.26
CA TYR A 142 3.16 -15.49 12.12
C TYR A 142 2.20 -16.23 11.17
N GLU A 143 0.90 -16.16 11.48
CA GLU A 143 -0.16 -16.66 10.59
C GLU A 143 -0.42 -15.68 9.44
N ILE A 144 -0.27 -14.38 9.73
CA ILE A 144 -0.43 -13.29 8.77
C ILE A 144 0.59 -12.16 9.03
N VAL A 145 1.22 -11.69 7.96
CA VAL A 145 2.11 -10.51 7.97
C VAL A 145 1.64 -9.53 6.93
N MET A 146 1.51 -8.25 7.28
CA MET A 146 1.22 -7.16 6.34
C MET A 146 2.29 -6.08 6.46
N GLY A 147 2.97 -5.77 5.36
CA GLY A 147 3.89 -4.65 5.26
C GLY A 147 3.32 -3.55 4.34
N TYR A 148 3.38 -2.31 4.79
CA TYR A 148 3.00 -1.15 3.99
C TYR A 148 4.23 -0.44 3.43
N PHE A 149 4.17 -0.09 2.14
CA PHE A 149 5.26 0.52 1.39
C PHE A 149 4.73 1.67 0.53
N ALA A 150 5.03 2.89 0.92
CA ALA A 150 4.55 4.11 0.26
C ALA A 150 5.44 4.58 -0.91
N LEU A 151 6.48 3.81 -1.30
CA LEU A 151 7.50 4.30 -2.21
C LEU A 151 6.97 4.78 -3.57
N ALA A 152 5.98 4.07 -4.16
CA ALA A 152 5.41 4.45 -5.45
C ALA A 152 4.60 5.74 -5.35
N ASP A 153 3.79 5.90 -4.30
CA ASP A 153 3.02 7.10 -4.03
C ASP A 153 3.92 8.30 -3.71
N THR A 154 4.80 8.14 -2.71
CA THR A 154 5.69 9.21 -2.25
C THR A 154 6.53 9.76 -3.39
N ILE A 155 7.26 8.91 -4.13
CA ILE A 155 8.05 9.35 -5.30
C ILE A 155 7.15 9.87 -6.42
N GLY A 156 5.99 9.24 -6.61
CA GLY A 156 5.02 9.57 -7.64
C GLY A 156 4.51 11.01 -7.53
N HIS A 157 4.24 11.52 -6.35
CA HIS A 157 3.77 12.90 -6.15
C HIS A 157 4.64 13.94 -6.88
N LEU A 158 5.96 13.78 -6.88
CA LEU A 158 6.88 14.72 -7.54
C LEU A 158 7.44 14.24 -8.88
N SER A 159 7.22 12.98 -9.25
CA SER A 159 7.95 12.38 -10.37
C SER A 159 7.17 11.39 -11.22
N PHE A 160 5.85 11.25 -11.05
CA PHE A 160 5.06 10.23 -11.75
C PHE A 160 5.15 10.33 -13.27
N GLY A 161 5.15 11.55 -13.83
CA GLY A 161 5.33 11.78 -15.26
C GLY A 161 6.76 11.50 -15.77
N LEU A 162 7.72 11.23 -14.90
CA LEU A 162 9.09 10.87 -15.25
C LEU A 162 9.25 9.34 -15.36
N LYS A 163 8.75 8.77 -16.47
CA LYS A 163 8.62 7.31 -16.67
C LYS A 163 9.88 6.50 -16.33
N ASN A 164 11.08 6.98 -16.71
CA ASN A 164 12.33 6.27 -16.43
C ASN A 164 12.59 6.17 -14.92
N LYS A 165 12.29 7.23 -14.16
CA LYS A 165 12.41 7.22 -12.70
C LYS A 165 11.40 6.26 -12.10
N MET A 166 10.12 6.36 -12.50
CA MET A 166 9.08 5.46 -12.00
C MET A 166 9.38 4.00 -12.36
N ARG A 167 9.95 3.71 -13.52
CA ARG A 167 10.40 2.35 -13.86
C ARG A 167 11.38 1.77 -12.83
N VAL A 168 12.32 2.56 -12.33
CA VAL A 168 13.25 2.12 -11.27
C VAL A 168 12.50 1.78 -9.98
N ILE A 169 11.55 2.63 -9.60
CA ILE A 169 10.71 2.43 -8.40
C ILE A 169 9.89 1.13 -8.53
N TYR A 170 9.22 0.94 -9.66
CA TYR A 170 8.42 -0.26 -9.90
C TYR A 170 9.25 -1.54 -9.94
N LYS A 171 10.49 -1.48 -10.45
CA LYS A 171 11.41 -2.62 -10.41
C LYS A 171 11.91 -2.93 -9.00
N GLU A 172 12.10 -1.94 -8.14
CA GLU A 172 12.37 -2.16 -6.71
C GLU A 172 11.20 -2.86 -6.02
N LEU A 173 9.96 -2.44 -6.30
CA LEU A 173 8.76 -3.08 -5.74
C LEU A 173 8.52 -4.49 -6.32
N ASP A 174 8.84 -4.71 -7.60
CA ASP A 174 8.79 -6.03 -8.22
C ASP A 174 9.80 -7.00 -7.59
N GLU A 175 11.01 -6.52 -7.30
CA GLU A 175 12.04 -7.30 -6.61
C GLU A 175 11.67 -7.58 -5.14
N LEU A 176 10.98 -6.65 -4.46
CA LEU A 176 10.44 -6.86 -3.11
C LEU A 176 9.46 -8.05 -3.11
N VAL A 177 8.53 -8.10 -4.07
CA VAL A 177 7.56 -9.22 -4.19
C VAL A 177 8.27 -10.52 -4.56
N LYS A 178 9.25 -10.47 -5.48
CA LYS A 178 10.05 -11.64 -5.85
C LYS A 178 10.73 -12.27 -4.64
N LYS A 179 11.43 -11.48 -3.84
CA LYS A 179 12.09 -11.95 -2.61
C LYS A 179 11.09 -12.51 -1.60
N THR A 180 9.91 -11.89 -1.49
CA THR A 180 8.84 -12.41 -0.64
C THR A 180 8.42 -13.82 -1.09
N LYS A 181 8.25 -14.04 -2.39
CA LYS A 181 7.90 -15.35 -2.96
C LYS A 181 8.98 -16.41 -2.77
N GLU A 182 10.24 -16.00 -2.71
CA GLU A 182 11.38 -16.91 -2.46
C GLU A 182 11.44 -17.35 -1.00
N LEU A 183 10.97 -16.51 -0.06
CA LEU A 183 11.03 -16.77 1.39
C LEU A 183 9.78 -17.45 1.95
N VAL A 184 8.63 -17.32 1.28
CA VAL A 184 7.33 -17.73 1.83
C VAL A 184 6.65 -18.75 0.93
N ASP A 185 6.42 -19.94 1.50
CA ASP A 185 5.48 -20.91 0.93
C ASP A 185 4.08 -20.66 1.52
N GLY A 186 3.34 -19.72 0.93
CA GLY A 186 2.06 -19.28 1.44
C GLY A 186 1.26 -18.45 0.44
N LYS A 187 0.16 -17.87 0.90
CA LYS A 187 -0.67 -16.96 0.09
C LYS A 187 -0.13 -15.55 0.14
N ILE A 188 0.13 -14.96 -1.03
CA ILE A 188 0.71 -13.61 -1.14
C ILE A 188 -0.28 -12.72 -1.89
N LEU A 189 -0.78 -11.70 -1.19
CA LEU A 189 -1.57 -10.60 -1.75
C LEU A 189 -0.67 -9.39 -1.95
N VAL A 190 -0.63 -8.86 -3.15
CA VAL A 190 -0.20 -7.47 -3.40
C VAL A 190 -1.47 -6.65 -3.59
N ILE A 191 -1.57 -5.52 -2.90
CA ILE A 191 -2.74 -4.65 -2.98
C ILE A 191 -2.32 -3.18 -2.88
N SER A 192 -3.00 -2.33 -3.67
CA SER A 192 -2.86 -0.88 -3.59
C SER A 192 -4.22 -0.23 -3.33
N ASP A 193 -4.20 0.81 -2.55
CA ASP A 193 -5.37 1.63 -2.24
C ASP A 193 -5.85 2.45 -3.45
N HIS A 194 -4.93 3.01 -4.22
CA HIS A 194 -5.18 3.71 -5.48
C HIS A 194 -4.00 3.56 -6.43
N GLY A 195 -4.19 3.92 -7.69
CA GLY A 195 -3.11 4.13 -8.64
C GLY A 195 -2.79 5.62 -8.76
N MET A 196 -2.07 5.99 -9.83
CA MET A 196 -1.68 7.38 -10.09
C MET A 196 -1.90 7.75 -11.56
N LYS A 197 -2.09 9.03 -11.82
CA LYS A 197 -2.14 9.65 -13.15
C LYS A 197 -1.16 10.81 -13.25
N ALA A 198 -0.53 10.98 -14.41
CA ALA A 198 0.42 12.06 -14.63
C ALA A 198 -0.27 13.41 -14.79
N VAL A 199 0.22 14.42 -14.06
CA VAL A 199 -0.12 15.85 -14.24
C VAL A 199 1.21 16.57 -14.52
N GLY A 200 1.61 16.60 -15.80
CA GLY A 200 2.95 16.99 -16.18
C GLY A 200 3.99 16.01 -15.61
N ARG A 201 4.96 16.53 -14.83
CA ARG A 201 5.92 15.67 -14.13
C ARG A 201 5.36 15.07 -12.83
N PHE A 202 4.33 15.67 -12.26
CA PHE A 202 3.75 15.29 -10.97
C PHE A 202 2.77 14.14 -11.10
N GLY A 203 2.43 13.50 -9.99
CA GLY A 203 1.36 12.51 -9.88
C GLY A 203 0.16 13.05 -9.12
N ASP A 204 -1.02 12.59 -9.50
CA ASP A 204 -2.27 12.71 -8.78
C ASP A 204 -2.92 11.33 -8.69
N HIS A 205 -3.75 11.09 -7.68
CA HIS A 205 -4.35 9.78 -7.46
C HIS A 205 -5.34 9.43 -8.58
N SER A 206 -5.36 8.17 -9.01
CA SER A 206 -6.41 7.60 -9.85
C SER A 206 -7.57 7.09 -9.00
N ASN A 207 -8.68 6.73 -9.64
CA ASN A 207 -9.91 6.29 -8.97
C ASN A 207 -10.07 4.76 -8.96
N TYR A 208 -8.98 4.03 -8.99
CA TYR A 208 -8.91 2.58 -8.84
C TYR A 208 -7.58 2.20 -8.20
N GLY A 209 -7.55 1.05 -7.52
CA GLY A 209 -6.33 0.46 -7.00
C GLY A 209 -5.87 -0.74 -7.82
N PHE A 210 -4.95 -1.50 -7.25
CA PHE A 210 -4.37 -2.71 -7.84
C PHE A 210 -4.51 -3.88 -6.86
N TRP A 211 -4.70 -5.10 -7.39
CA TRP A 211 -4.58 -6.33 -6.62
C TRP A 211 -3.89 -7.42 -7.43
N SER A 212 -3.18 -8.32 -6.75
CA SER A 212 -2.74 -9.59 -7.32
C SER A 212 -2.57 -10.68 -6.25
N TRP A 213 -2.78 -11.95 -6.68
CA TRP A 213 -2.56 -13.15 -5.87
C TRP A 213 -1.59 -14.11 -6.55
N ASN A 214 -0.81 -14.85 -5.75
CA ASN A 214 0.08 -15.90 -6.24
C ASN A 214 -0.61 -17.25 -6.50
N PHE A 215 -1.91 -17.25 -6.69
CA PHE A 215 -2.72 -18.42 -7.07
C PHE A 215 -3.86 -18.01 -8.01
N GLU A 216 -4.44 -18.98 -8.70
CA GLU A 216 -5.56 -18.75 -9.63
C GLU A 216 -6.83 -18.35 -8.88
N CYS A 217 -7.40 -17.19 -9.22
CA CYS A 217 -8.70 -16.74 -8.76
C CYS A 217 -9.33 -15.76 -9.76
N GLU A 218 -10.64 -15.80 -9.85
CA GLU A 218 -11.43 -14.87 -10.66
C GLU A 218 -12.16 -13.91 -9.73
N MET A 219 -11.68 -12.67 -9.63
CA MET A 219 -12.26 -11.66 -8.74
C MET A 219 -12.86 -10.46 -9.49
N GLY A 220 -12.55 -10.30 -10.78
CA GLY A 220 -12.94 -9.11 -11.54
C GLY A 220 -12.32 -7.84 -10.96
N GLU A 221 -13.16 -6.84 -10.71
CA GLU A 221 -12.79 -5.59 -10.03
C GLU A 221 -13.45 -5.54 -8.63
N PRO A 222 -12.88 -6.24 -7.63
CA PRO A 222 -13.46 -6.30 -6.29
C PRO A 222 -13.35 -4.94 -5.60
N LYS A 223 -14.34 -4.62 -4.75
CA LYS A 223 -14.24 -3.49 -3.85
C LYS A 223 -13.15 -3.73 -2.81
N VAL A 224 -12.45 -2.68 -2.42
CA VAL A 224 -11.41 -2.80 -1.39
C VAL A 224 -11.96 -3.34 -0.07
N THR A 225 -13.22 -3.05 0.25
CA THR A 225 -13.92 -3.53 1.45
C THR A 225 -14.24 -5.03 1.43
N GLU A 226 -14.23 -5.69 0.26
CA GLU A 226 -14.49 -7.12 0.14
C GLU A 226 -13.30 -8.00 0.55
N PHE A 227 -12.08 -7.45 0.50
CA PHE A 227 -10.86 -8.20 0.81
C PHE A 227 -10.83 -8.76 2.23
N ARG A 228 -11.43 -8.07 3.22
CA ARG A 228 -11.57 -8.62 4.56
C ARG A 228 -12.17 -10.02 4.56
N LYS A 229 -13.30 -10.21 3.89
CA LYS A 229 -13.98 -11.52 3.82
C LYS A 229 -13.14 -12.57 3.11
N ILE A 230 -12.35 -12.17 2.10
CA ILE A 230 -11.46 -13.06 1.36
C ILE A 230 -10.31 -13.52 2.26
N ILE A 231 -9.66 -12.59 2.97
CA ILE A 231 -8.54 -12.87 3.87
C ILE A 231 -9.00 -13.76 5.05
N GLU A 232 -10.13 -13.44 5.67
CA GLU A 232 -10.68 -14.20 6.80
C GLU A 232 -11.06 -15.66 6.44
N LYS A 233 -11.37 -15.97 5.18
CA LYS A 233 -11.58 -17.36 4.75
C LYS A 233 -10.32 -18.20 4.90
N PHE A 234 -9.14 -17.61 4.78
CA PHE A 234 -7.86 -18.32 4.90
C PHE A 234 -7.41 -18.55 6.33
N SER A 235 -7.99 -17.83 7.32
CA SER A 235 -7.71 -18.07 8.74
C SER A 235 -8.33 -19.39 9.27
N ARG A 236 -9.27 -19.98 8.51
CA ARG A 236 -10.05 -21.16 8.91
C ARG A 236 -9.52 -22.47 8.33
N ILE A 237 -8.44 -22.41 7.61
CA ILE A 237 -7.77 -23.57 6.99
C ILE A 237 -6.47 -23.87 7.73
#